data_20fd9365e5568f6d2d1e155df13811f5
#
_entry.id   20fd9365e5568f6d2d1e155df13811f5
#
_cell.length_a   1.000
_cell.length_b   1.000
_cell.length_c   1.000
_cell.angle_alpha   90.00
_cell.angle_beta   90.00
_cell.angle_gamma   90.00
#
_symmetry.space_group_name_H-M   'P 1'
#
loop_
_entity.id
_entity.type
_entity.pdbx_description
1 polymer ?
#
loop_
_entity_poly.entity_id
_entity_poly.type
_entity_poly.pdbx_seq_one_letter_code
_entity_poly.pdbx_strand_id
1 'polypeptide(L)'
;MNQTRVFLIFAWLMVATLLWFEWSRDKAAPAQPAVAAQTAAAPAGSTVPSATAAVPANGTVPAAPVAVPGVTQTPRTGAPPRVTVNTDVLRLVLDGGSVLQADLLHYPQSKTPGSGPVRLFSEDPQHFYTAESGWVSNGSKAPDHHAFVPENGAGEVALAKGSDSISVPFVWQGPEGVTIRRTYTFKRASYEIEVRDQVVNAGPGTWQGTVYRQLLRTPPQVKSGMTNPESFSFNGATWWDGSYQRRKFNEDYLEDGRVNAQVKGGWIAIPQHHFFSAWIPSADDTTTISLDTPDNGARALIRAMGPGVNVGPGQQATTTARLWVGPKLVDKIHAINAPGIDRVVDYSQFAILALLGQGLFWVLNFLHGFIGNWGWSIIGLVILVKLALYPLSAAQYKSFAK
;
A
#
# COMPACT_ATOMS: atom_id res chain seq x y z
N MET A 1 -14.43 25.15 48.69
CA MET A 1 -13.58 24.24 47.86
C MET A 1 -13.44 24.89 46.50
N ASN A 2 -12.20 25.15 46.02
CA ASN A 2 -11.97 25.81 44.74
C ASN A 2 -12.52 24.97 43.60
N GLN A 3 -13.37 25.55 42.75
CA GLN A 3 -13.95 24.88 41.57
C GLN A 3 -12.91 24.13 40.71
N THR A 4 -11.71 24.68 40.62
CA THR A 4 -10.58 24.06 39.90
C THR A 4 -10.13 22.72 40.48
N ARG A 5 -10.15 22.59 41.83
CA ARG A 5 -9.80 21.31 42.50
C ARG A 5 -10.88 20.26 42.27
N VAL A 6 -12.14 20.67 42.29
CA VAL A 6 -13.28 19.79 41.98
C VAL A 6 -13.21 19.30 40.54
N PHE A 7 -12.92 20.20 39.59
CA PHE A 7 -12.75 19.87 38.17
C PHE A 7 -11.58 18.89 37.96
N LEU A 8 -10.42 19.10 38.60
CA LEU A 8 -9.26 18.21 38.50
C LEU A 8 -9.54 16.83 39.11
N ILE A 9 -10.30 16.75 40.19
CA ILE A 9 -10.72 15.49 40.80
C ILE A 9 -11.66 14.74 39.85
N PHE A 10 -12.64 15.44 39.24
CA PHE A 10 -13.53 14.84 38.25
C PHE A 10 -12.78 14.38 36.99
N ALA A 11 -11.84 15.16 36.46
CA ALA A 11 -11.00 14.79 35.34
C ALA A 11 -10.15 13.56 35.67
N TRP A 12 -9.57 13.51 36.88
CA TRP A 12 -8.79 12.37 37.32
C TRP A 12 -9.65 11.11 37.52
N LEU A 13 -10.84 11.23 38.13
CA LEU A 13 -11.80 10.16 38.26
C LEU A 13 -12.30 9.62 36.89
N MET A 14 -12.50 10.52 35.93
CA MET A 14 -12.89 10.13 34.56
C MET A 14 -11.78 9.31 33.88
N VAL A 15 -10.53 9.75 34.01
CA VAL A 15 -9.38 9.00 33.49
C VAL A 15 -9.21 7.66 34.21
N ALA A 16 -9.36 7.63 35.52
CA ALA A 16 -9.28 6.39 36.32
C ALA A 16 -10.40 5.40 35.94
N THR A 17 -11.63 5.88 35.74
CA THR A 17 -12.74 5.02 35.31
C THR A 17 -12.54 4.51 33.88
N LEU A 18 -12.03 5.30 32.94
CA LEU A 18 -11.71 4.85 31.59
C LEU A 18 -10.62 3.78 31.59
N LEU A 19 -9.56 3.97 32.38
CA LEU A 19 -8.51 2.96 32.57
C LEU A 19 -9.03 1.68 33.22
N TRP A 20 -9.94 1.79 34.18
CA TRP A 20 -10.59 0.64 34.81
C TRP A 20 -11.47 -0.14 33.83
N PHE A 21 -12.25 0.55 33.00
CA PHE A 21 -13.08 -0.08 31.96
C PHE A 21 -12.22 -0.82 30.93
N GLU A 22 -11.11 -0.23 30.46
CA GLU A 22 -10.22 -0.88 29.50
C GLU A 22 -9.53 -2.10 30.12
N TRP A 23 -9.04 -1.99 31.36
CA TRP A 23 -8.44 -3.10 32.08
C TRP A 23 -9.42 -4.25 32.38
N SER A 24 -10.70 -3.94 32.65
CA SER A 24 -11.74 -4.94 32.86
C SER A 24 -12.13 -5.65 31.56
N ARG A 25 -12.07 -4.97 30.41
CA ARG A 25 -12.30 -5.57 29.08
C ARG A 25 -11.19 -6.55 28.70
N ASP A 26 -9.94 -6.24 29.00
CA ASP A 26 -8.80 -7.14 28.73
C ASP A 26 -8.90 -8.46 29.53
N LYS A 27 -9.54 -8.44 30.71
CA LYS A 27 -9.77 -9.64 31.51
C LYS A 27 -11.00 -10.44 31.09
N ALA A 28 -11.92 -9.88 30.34
CA ALA A 28 -13.15 -10.49 29.85
C ALA A 28 -13.02 -11.00 28.40
N ALA A 29 -11.88 -11.57 28.00
CA ALA A 29 -11.74 -12.24 26.72
C ALA A 29 -12.67 -13.48 26.69
N PRO A 30 -13.70 -13.53 25.83
CA PRO A 30 -14.59 -14.68 25.78
C PRO A 30 -13.84 -15.87 25.19
N ALA A 31 -13.95 -17.03 25.90
CA ALA A 31 -13.58 -18.31 25.35
C ALA A 31 -14.36 -18.54 24.05
N GLN A 32 -13.64 -18.89 22.97
CA GLN A 32 -14.22 -19.22 21.67
C GLN A 32 -15.24 -20.37 21.86
N PRO A 33 -16.49 -20.24 21.38
CA PRO A 33 -17.38 -21.37 21.30
C PRO A 33 -16.91 -22.32 20.19
N ALA A 34 -16.75 -23.60 20.53
CA ALA A 34 -16.49 -24.67 19.60
C ALA A 34 -17.63 -24.73 18.56
N VAL A 35 -17.29 -24.68 17.31
CA VAL A 35 -18.24 -24.81 16.19
C VAL A 35 -18.67 -26.27 16.09
N ALA A 36 -19.89 -26.56 16.52
CA ALA A 36 -20.55 -27.81 16.22
C ALA A 36 -20.98 -27.83 14.76
N ALA A 37 -20.51 -28.83 14.03
CA ALA A 37 -20.93 -29.10 12.64
C ALA A 37 -22.43 -29.48 12.64
N GLN A 38 -23.28 -28.69 11.99
CA GLN A 38 -24.61 -29.06 11.62
C GLN A 38 -24.72 -29.28 10.10
N THR A 39 -24.88 -30.53 9.75
CA THR A 39 -25.30 -31.00 8.44
C THR A 39 -26.79 -30.66 8.26
N ALA A 40 -27.16 -29.89 7.26
CA ALA A 40 -28.56 -29.75 6.85
C ALA A 40 -28.69 -29.78 5.32
N ALA A 41 -29.61 -30.60 4.90
CA ALA A 41 -29.95 -30.97 3.56
C ALA A 41 -30.61 -29.83 2.74
N ALA A 42 -30.42 -29.88 1.42
CA ALA A 42 -31.08 -29.03 0.46
C ALA A 42 -32.57 -29.37 0.28
N PRO A 43 -33.40 -28.42 -0.16
CA PRO A 43 -34.52 -28.72 -1.04
C PRO A 43 -34.45 -27.96 -2.36
N ALA A 44 -34.96 -28.63 -3.39
CA ALA A 44 -35.02 -28.23 -4.76
C ALA A 44 -36.13 -27.20 -5.10
N GLY A 45 -35.84 -26.39 -6.11
CA GLY A 45 -36.81 -26.01 -7.14
C GLY A 45 -37.73 -24.81 -6.87
N SER A 46 -37.52 -23.73 -7.61
CA SER A 46 -38.64 -22.92 -8.17
C SER A 46 -38.14 -22.08 -9.35
N THR A 47 -38.74 -22.34 -10.48
CA THR A 47 -38.66 -21.59 -11.74
C THR A 47 -39.49 -20.30 -11.64
N VAL A 48 -38.98 -19.18 -12.15
CA VAL A 48 -39.76 -17.96 -12.39
C VAL A 48 -39.48 -17.44 -13.81
N PRO A 49 -40.51 -16.99 -14.55
CA PRO A 49 -40.41 -16.73 -15.98
C PRO A 49 -39.86 -15.36 -16.36
N SER A 50 -39.26 -15.35 -17.54
CA SER A 50 -38.75 -14.18 -18.28
C SER A 50 -39.90 -13.27 -18.73
N ALA A 51 -39.77 -11.97 -18.51
CA ALA A 51 -40.63 -10.97 -19.15
C ALA A 51 -39.75 -10.06 -20.04
N THR A 52 -39.98 -10.15 -21.33
CA THR A 52 -39.45 -9.28 -22.38
C THR A 52 -40.27 -8.00 -22.42
N ALA A 53 -39.67 -6.84 -22.29
CA ALA A 53 -40.28 -5.57 -22.64
C ALA A 53 -39.36 -4.73 -23.52
N ALA A 54 -39.94 -4.25 -24.62
CA ALA A 54 -39.32 -3.55 -25.72
C ALA A 54 -38.97 -2.09 -25.40
N VAL A 55 -37.88 -1.63 -26.03
CA VAL A 55 -37.31 -0.28 -25.97
C VAL A 55 -37.91 0.64 -27.00
N PRO A 56 -38.11 1.94 -26.77
CA PRO A 56 -38.02 2.97 -27.82
C PRO A 56 -36.68 3.74 -27.74
N ALA A 57 -36.07 3.90 -28.92
CA ALA A 57 -34.89 4.70 -29.17
C ALA A 57 -35.19 6.20 -29.15
N ASN A 58 -34.35 6.96 -28.52
CA ASN A 58 -33.68 8.19 -28.98
C ASN A 58 -33.25 9.06 -27.78
N GLY A 59 -31.96 9.26 -27.68
CA GLY A 59 -31.36 10.22 -26.79
C GLY A 59 -29.84 10.00 -26.81
N THR A 60 -29.10 10.89 -27.46
CA THR A 60 -27.65 10.96 -27.45
C THR A 60 -27.16 11.14 -26.03
N VAL A 61 -26.63 10.05 -25.46
CA VAL A 61 -25.94 10.06 -24.16
C VAL A 61 -24.44 10.25 -24.44
N PRO A 62 -23.73 11.13 -23.71
CA PRO A 62 -22.27 11.23 -23.83
C PRO A 62 -21.64 9.87 -23.54
N ALA A 63 -20.61 9.50 -24.30
CA ALA A 63 -19.94 8.24 -24.23
C ALA A 63 -19.52 7.91 -22.79
N ALA A 64 -20.03 6.78 -22.28
CA ALA A 64 -19.56 6.21 -21.02
C ALA A 64 -18.06 5.91 -21.12
N PRO A 65 -17.28 6.11 -20.05
CA PRO A 65 -15.87 5.73 -20.05
C PRO A 65 -15.76 4.23 -20.35
N VAL A 66 -14.88 3.91 -21.30
CA VAL A 66 -14.62 2.56 -21.78
C VAL A 66 -14.29 1.68 -20.56
N ALA A 67 -15.13 0.70 -20.27
CA ALA A 67 -14.84 -0.32 -19.29
C ALA A 67 -13.52 -0.99 -19.69
N VAL A 68 -12.51 -0.95 -18.81
CA VAL A 68 -11.26 -1.69 -19.00
C VAL A 68 -11.63 -3.16 -19.14
N PRO A 69 -11.27 -3.84 -20.26
CA PRO A 69 -11.57 -5.25 -20.42
C PRO A 69 -11.03 -6.02 -19.23
N GLY A 70 -11.86 -6.83 -18.58
CA GLY A 70 -11.42 -7.71 -17.49
C GLY A 70 -10.28 -8.57 -18.01
N VAL A 71 -9.16 -8.57 -17.29
CA VAL A 71 -8.00 -9.41 -17.59
C VAL A 71 -8.47 -10.86 -17.56
N THR A 72 -8.64 -11.47 -18.71
CA THR A 72 -9.01 -12.88 -18.81
C THR A 72 -7.77 -13.68 -18.41
N GLN A 73 -7.77 -14.18 -17.18
CA GLN A 73 -6.72 -15.07 -16.69
C GLN A 73 -6.73 -16.35 -17.53
N THR A 74 -5.65 -16.61 -18.21
CA THR A 74 -5.44 -17.90 -18.88
C THR A 74 -5.16 -18.94 -17.80
N PRO A 75 -5.96 -20.02 -17.65
CA PRO A 75 -5.71 -21.05 -16.63
C PRO A 75 -4.35 -21.71 -16.90
N ARG A 76 -3.40 -21.53 -16.03
CA ARG A 76 -2.15 -22.31 -16.02
C ARG A 76 -2.39 -23.61 -15.26
N THR A 77 -2.08 -24.74 -15.88
CA THR A 77 -1.91 -26.03 -15.21
C THR A 77 -0.55 -26.05 -14.51
N GLY A 78 -0.50 -25.65 -13.25
CA GLY A 78 0.70 -25.65 -12.40
C GLY A 78 0.95 -24.31 -11.72
N ALA A 79 1.55 -24.34 -10.52
CA ALA A 79 1.98 -23.13 -9.85
C ALA A 79 3.10 -22.43 -10.68
N PRO A 80 3.06 -21.10 -10.85
CA PRO A 80 4.10 -20.39 -11.58
C PRO A 80 5.47 -20.59 -10.87
N PRO A 81 6.56 -20.68 -11.65
CA PRO A 81 7.90 -20.81 -11.07
C PRO A 81 8.22 -19.55 -10.25
N ARG A 82 8.72 -19.76 -9.04
CA ARG A 82 8.99 -18.67 -8.07
C ARG A 82 10.48 -18.48 -7.88
N VAL A 83 10.87 -17.23 -7.64
CA VAL A 83 12.22 -16.85 -7.26
C VAL A 83 12.19 -16.18 -5.91
N THR A 84 12.96 -16.71 -4.94
CA THR A 84 13.18 -16.06 -3.66
C THR A 84 14.42 -15.17 -3.75
N VAL A 85 14.28 -13.90 -3.41
CA VAL A 85 15.36 -12.93 -3.42
C VAL A 85 15.70 -12.52 -1.99
N ASN A 86 16.95 -12.69 -1.58
CA ASN A 86 17.45 -12.26 -0.29
C ASN A 86 18.44 -11.10 -0.47
N THR A 87 18.09 -9.95 0.11
CA THR A 87 19.01 -8.83 0.27
C THR A 87 19.42 -8.69 1.75
N ASP A 88 20.16 -7.67 2.08
CA ASP A 88 20.49 -7.32 3.46
C ASP A 88 19.28 -6.81 4.28
N VAL A 89 18.25 -6.22 3.63
CA VAL A 89 17.08 -5.62 4.31
C VAL A 89 15.75 -6.31 3.97
N LEU A 90 15.67 -7.06 2.87
CA LEU A 90 14.44 -7.68 2.35
C LEU A 90 14.65 -9.16 2.00
N ARG A 91 13.62 -9.98 2.29
CA ARG A 91 13.41 -11.28 1.66
C ARG A 91 12.10 -11.23 0.89
N LEU A 92 12.14 -11.57 -0.39
CA LEU A 92 10.99 -11.44 -1.30
C LEU A 92 10.75 -12.76 -2.04
N VAL A 93 9.49 -13.02 -2.40
CA VAL A 93 9.11 -14.10 -3.30
C VAL A 93 8.41 -13.49 -4.52
N LEU A 94 8.94 -13.78 -5.70
CA LEU A 94 8.47 -13.25 -6.99
C LEU A 94 7.99 -14.39 -7.88
N ASP A 95 6.93 -14.16 -8.67
CA ASP A 95 6.50 -15.04 -9.77
C ASP A 95 6.67 -14.40 -11.16
N GLY A 96 7.39 -13.29 -11.22
CA GLY A 96 7.71 -12.54 -12.44
C GLY A 96 6.81 -11.35 -12.70
N GLY A 97 5.55 -11.42 -12.42
CA GLY A 97 4.62 -10.29 -12.53
C GLY A 97 4.19 -9.74 -11.18
N SER A 98 4.36 -10.54 -10.12
CA SER A 98 3.93 -10.18 -8.78
C SER A 98 5.06 -10.31 -7.76
N VAL A 99 5.04 -9.45 -6.76
CA VAL A 99 5.74 -9.65 -5.49
C VAL A 99 4.73 -10.24 -4.52
N LEU A 100 4.85 -11.55 -4.29
CA LEU A 100 3.88 -12.35 -3.52
C LEU A 100 4.12 -12.27 -2.02
N GLN A 101 5.41 -12.21 -1.61
CA GLN A 101 5.80 -12.07 -0.22
C GLN A 101 6.92 -11.05 -0.08
N ALA A 102 6.90 -10.31 1.02
CA ALA A 102 7.97 -9.39 1.37
C ALA A 102 8.15 -9.35 2.89
N ASP A 103 9.29 -9.81 3.35
CA ASP A 103 9.69 -9.80 4.75
C ASP A 103 10.75 -8.71 4.97
N LEU A 104 10.53 -7.85 5.97
CA LEU A 104 11.41 -6.75 6.34
C LEU A 104 12.39 -7.24 7.42
N LEU A 105 13.60 -7.62 7.02
CA LEU A 105 14.54 -8.37 7.86
C LEU A 105 15.01 -7.62 9.13
N HIS A 106 15.02 -6.29 9.11
CA HIS A 106 15.43 -5.46 10.25
C HIS A 106 14.28 -5.12 11.22
N TYR A 107 13.05 -5.57 10.93
CA TYR A 107 11.88 -5.24 11.73
C TYR A 107 11.22 -6.52 12.25
N PRO A 108 11.39 -6.87 13.54
CA PRO A 108 10.72 -8.02 14.13
C PRO A 108 9.21 -7.74 14.31
N GLN A 109 8.37 -8.78 14.15
CA GLN A 109 6.92 -8.69 14.35
C GLN A 109 6.54 -8.32 15.79
N SER A 110 7.34 -8.74 16.76
CA SER A 110 7.12 -8.45 18.17
C SER A 110 8.44 -8.21 18.91
N LYS A 111 8.35 -7.68 20.13
CA LYS A 111 9.52 -7.50 21.02
C LYS A 111 10.04 -8.81 21.62
N THR A 112 9.38 -9.94 21.39
CA THR A 112 9.80 -11.24 21.89
C THR A 112 11.08 -11.68 21.17
N PRO A 113 12.13 -12.09 21.89
CA PRO A 113 13.35 -12.62 21.28
C PRO A 113 13.03 -13.80 20.36
N GLY A 114 13.60 -13.79 19.15
CA GLY A 114 13.34 -14.83 18.16
C GLY A 114 12.07 -14.61 17.31
N SER A 115 11.36 -13.49 17.49
CA SER A 115 10.26 -13.11 16.62
C SER A 115 10.74 -12.99 15.17
N GLY A 116 9.97 -13.56 14.23
CA GLY A 116 10.23 -13.44 12.80
C GLY A 116 10.12 -11.99 12.29
N PRO A 117 10.59 -11.71 11.07
CA PRO A 117 10.49 -10.40 10.45
C PRO A 117 9.03 -10.01 10.16
N VAL A 118 8.75 -8.72 10.13
CA VAL A 118 7.47 -8.20 9.66
C VAL A 118 7.25 -8.60 8.22
N ARG A 119 6.12 -9.27 7.94
CA ARG A 119 5.67 -9.61 6.60
C ARG A 119 4.74 -8.53 6.09
N LEU A 120 5.17 -7.81 5.05
CA LEU A 120 4.38 -6.73 4.44
C LEU A 120 3.48 -7.27 3.33
N PHE A 121 4.02 -8.07 2.40
CA PHE A 121 3.23 -8.80 1.40
C PHE A 121 3.05 -10.25 1.81
N SER A 122 1.86 -10.80 1.55
CA SER A 122 1.46 -12.15 1.93
C SER A 122 0.39 -12.70 1.00
N GLU A 123 0.46 -13.99 0.71
CA GLU A 123 -0.59 -14.75 0.00
C GLU A 123 -1.64 -15.35 0.94
N ASP A 124 -1.49 -15.19 2.27
CA ASP A 124 -2.48 -15.67 3.24
C ASP A 124 -3.83 -14.98 2.96
N PRO A 125 -4.91 -15.72 2.72
CA PRO A 125 -6.22 -15.15 2.40
C PRO A 125 -6.73 -14.12 3.42
N GLN A 126 -6.41 -14.29 4.71
CA GLN A 126 -6.81 -13.37 5.77
C GLN A 126 -5.98 -12.08 5.79
N HIS A 127 -4.73 -12.16 5.33
CA HIS A 127 -3.77 -11.07 5.29
C HIS A 127 -3.23 -10.83 3.87
N PHE A 128 -4.06 -11.14 2.87
CA PHE A 128 -3.65 -11.07 1.48
C PHE A 128 -3.24 -9.65 1.11
N TYR A 129 -2.03 -9.52 0.60
CA TYR A 129 -1.48 -8.28 0.11
C TYR A 129 -0.35 -8.54 -0.87
N THR A 130 -0.49 -8.08 -2.11
CA THR A 130 0.48 -8.27 -3.20
C THR A 130 0.70 -6.98 -3.98
N ALA A 131 1.87 -6.88 -4.59
CA ALA A 131 2.14 -5.88 -5.62
C ALA A 131 2.28 -6.59 -6.97
N GLU A 132 1.47 -6.19 -7.93
CA GLU A 132 1.34 -6.86 -9.22
C GLU A 132 1.59 -5.90 -10.38
N SER A 133 2.13 -6.41 -11.49
CA SER A 133 2.34 -5.66 -12.71
C SER A 133 2.30 -6.57 -13.94
N GLY A 134 1.60 -6.12 -14.95
CA GLY A 134 1.47 -6.83 -16.22
C GLY A 134 1.20 -5.85 -17.35
N TRP A 135 0.81 -6.39 -18.50
CA TRP A 135 0.49 -5.63 -19.68
C TRP A 135 -0.93 -5.95 -20.17
N VAL A 136 -1.59 -4.98 -20.74
CA VAL A 136 -2.85 -5.15 -21.45
C VAL A 136 -2.67 -4.63 -22.87
N SER A 137 -3.37 -5.22 -23.84
CA SER A 137 -3.33 -4.82 -25.23
C SER A 137 -4.71 -4.88 -25.85
N ASN A 138 -4.99 -3.94 -26.73
CA ASN A 138 -6.19 -3.95 -27.56
C ASN A 138 -5.83 -4.59 -28.92
N GLY A 139 -6.18 -5.86 -29.10
CA GLY A 139 -6.00 -6.58 -30.37
C GLY A 139 -4.75 -7.45 -30.48
N SER A 140 -3.74 -7.31 -29.60
CA SER A 140 -2.57 -8.19 -29.52
C SER A 140 -2.59 -8.97 -28.22
N LYS A 141 -1.85 -10.09 -28.12
CA LYS A 141 -1.64 -10.75 -26.83
C LYS A 141 -0.63 -9.98 -26.00
N ALA A 142 -0.90 -9.87 -24.71
CA ALA A 142 -0.02 -9.25 -23.73
C ALA A 142 0.03 -10.10 -22.45
N PRO A 143 1.15 -10.11 -21.72
CA PRO A 143 1.27 -10.90 -20.50
C PRO A 143 0.50 -10.24 -19.34
N ASP A 144 -0.36 -10.99 -18.69
CA ASP A 144 -0.81 -10.64 -17.36
C ASP A 144 0.33 -10.79 -16.33
N HIS A 145 0.06 -10.48 -15.06
CA HIS A 145 1.06 -10.59 -14.00
C HIS A 145 1.47 -12.04 -13.66
N HIS A 146 0.79 -13.07 -14.21
CA HIS A 146 1.16 -14.48 -14.04
C HIS A 146 1.94 -15.06 -15.24
N ALA A 147 2.08 -14.32 -16.32
CA ALA A 147 2.58 -14.86 -17.58
C ALA A 147 4.12 -14.90 -17.70
N PHE A 148 4.82 -14.21 -16.83
CA PHE A 148 6.28 -14.15 -16.84
C PHE A 148 6.92 -15.41 -16.26
N VAL A 149 8.09 -15.80 -16.80
CA VAL A 149 8.90 -16.92 -16.30
C VAL A 149 10.33 -16.44 -16.02
N PRO A 150 11.00 -16.94 -14.96
CA PRO A 150 12.37 -16.54 -14.66
C PRO A 150 13.32 -17.06 -15.75
N GLU A 151 14.22 -16.20 -16.26
CA GLU A 151 15.21 -16.60 -17.28
C GLU A 151 16.19 -17.64 -16.75
N ASN A 152 16.58 -17.54 -15.48
CA ASN A 152 17.56 -18.42 -14.85
C ASN A 152 16.92 -19.60 -14.09
N GLY A 153 15.62 -19.86 -14.35
CA GLY A 153 14.86 -20.88 -13.63
C GLY A 153 14.37 -20.42 -12.26
N ALA A 154 13.53 -21.26 -11.64
CA ALA A 154 13.08 -21.03 -10.26
C ALA A 154 14.22 -21.30 -9.26
N GLY A 155 14.22 -20.61 -8.14
CA GLY A 155 15.22 -20.85 -7.10
C GLY A 155 15.37 -19.69 -6.12
N GLU A 156 16.50 -19.70 -5.43
CA GLU A 156 16.87 -18.68 -4.47
C GLU A 156 18.11 -17.93 -4.97
N VAL A 157 18.06 -16.61 -4.92
CA VAL A 157 19.16 -15.72 -5.24
C VAL A 157 19.43 -14.78 -4.07
N ALA A 158 20.69 -14.50 -3.80
CA ALA A 158 21.08 -13.63 -2.68
C ALA A 158 22.04 -12.56 -3.14
N LEU A 159 21.91 -11.36 -2.56
CA LEU A 159 22.85 -10.28 -2.78
C LEU A 159 24.20 -10.63 -2.16
N ALA A 160 25.20 -10.86 -3.01
CA ALA A 160 26.54 -11.25 -2.58
C ALA A 160 27.18 -10.19 -1.67
N LYS A 161 28.05 -10.64 -0.75
CA LYS A 161 28.86 -9.72 0.06
C LYS A 161 29.75 -8.88 -0.87
N GLY A 162 29.69 -7.55 -0.68
CA GLY A 162 30.47 -6.61 -1.50
C GLY A 162 29.82 -6.18 -2.81
N SER A 163 28.68 -6.77 -3.20
CA SER A 163 27.90 -6.29 -4.35
C SER A 163 26.92 -5.21 -3.90
N ASP A 164 26.77 -4.16 -4.69
CA ASP A 164 25.85 -3.06 -4.40
C ASP A 164 24.42 -3.37 -4.85
N SER A 165 24.25 -4.29 -5.80
CA SER A 165 22.93 -4.64 -6.34
C SER A 165 22.89 -6.07 -6.87
N ILE A 166 21.67 -6.58 -7.05
CA ILE A 166 21.36 -7.83 -7.74
C ILE A 166 20.17 -7.62 -8.65
N SER A 167 20.21 -8.23 -9.85
CA SER A 167 19.14 -8.15 -10.85
C SER A 167 18.59 -9.55 -11.14
N VAL A 168 17.25 -9.65 -11.17
CA VAL A 168 16.53 -10.89 -11.41
C VAL A 168 15.65 -10.71 -12.65
N PRO A 169 16.04 -11.33 -13.78
CA PRO A 169 15.31 -11.22 -15.02
C PRO A 169 14.21 -12.27 -15.14
N PHE A 170 13.09 -11.84 -15.68
CA PHE A 170 11.97 -12.67 -16.10
C PHE A 170 11.64 -12.37 -17.56
N VAL A 171 11.09 -13.32 -18.27
CA VAL A 171 10.76 -13.18 -19.69
C VAL A 171 9.34 -13.68 -19.96
N TRP A 172 8.68 -13.01 -20.84
CA TRP A 172 7.49 -13.47 -21.52
C TRP A 172 7.75 -13.51 -23.03
N GLN A 173 7.44 -14.63 -23.66
CA GLN A 173 7.50 -14.80 -25.10
C GLN A 173 6.07 -14.86 -25.62
N GLY A 174 5.66 -13.81 -26.32
CA GLY A 174 4.37 -13.73 -26.96
C GLY A 174 4.34 -14.41 -28.32
N PRO A 175 3.15 -14.62 -28.88
CA PRO A 175 3.03 -14.98 -30.27
C PRO A 175 3.55 -13.83 -31.15
N GLU A 176 3.80 -14.12 -32.43
CA GLU A 176 4.19 -13.13 -33.43
C GLU A 176 5.56 -12.47 -33.19
N GLY A 177 6.43 -13.08 -32.38
CA GLY A 177 7.79 -12.63 -32.18
C GLY A 177 7.96 -11.47 -31.18
N VAL A 178 6.95 -11.19 -30.38
CA VAL A 178 7.08 -10.17 -29.30
C VAL A 178 7.63 -10.83 -28.04
N THR A 179 8.66 -10.21 -27.48
CA THR A 179 9.27 -10.63 -26.20
C THR A 179 9.27 -9.46 -25.23
N ILE A 180 8.85 -9.71 -24.01
CA ILE A 180 8.96 -8.72 -22.91
C ILE A 180 9.89 -9.29 -21.84
N ARG A 181 11.00 -8.60 -21.61
CA ARG A 181 11.96 -8.91 -20.56
C ARG A 181 11.76 -7.96 -19.40
N ARG A 182 11.36 -8.49 -18.25
CA ARG A 182 11.20 -7.75 -16.99
C ARG A 182 12.41 -8.00 -16.11
N THR A 183 13.02 -6.96 -15.60
CA THR A 183 14.16 -7.05 -14.68
C THR A 183 13.82 -6.34 -13.38
N TYR A 184 13.89 -7.09 -12.28
CA TYR A 184 13.84 -6.52 -10.93
C TYR A 184 15.26 -6.27 -10.46
N THR A 185 15.58 -5.04 -10.06
CA THR A 185 16.89 -4.68 -9.51
C THR A 185 16.76 -4.25 -8.06
N PHE A 186 17.49 -4.92 -7.21
CA PHE A 186 17.52 -4.70 -5.76
C PHE A 186 18.88 -4.12 -5.40
N LYS A 187 18.88 -3.02 -4.62
CA LYS A 187 20.10 -2.36 -4.15
C LYS A 187 20.32 -2.64 -2.66
N ARG A 188 21.59 -2.68 -2.26
CA ARG A 188 21.98 -2.81 -0.85
C ARG A 188 21.40 -1.67 0.00
N ALA A 189 20.96 -1.98 1.24
CA ALA A 189 20.37 -1.06 2.21
C ALA A 189 19.16 -0.28 1.67
N SER A 190 18.47 -0.80 0.64
CA SER A 190 17.35 -0.14 -0.02
C SER A 190 16.07 -0.97 0.08
N TYR A 191 14.98 -0.27 0.35
CA TYR A 191 13.60 -0.79 0.29
C TYR A 191 12.92 -0.47 -1.05
N GLU A 192 13.64 0.18 -1.96
CA GLU A 192 13.19 0.49 -3.31
C GLU A 192 13.68 -0.58 -4.28
N ILE A 193 12.77 -1.08 -5.10
CA ILE A 193 12.99 -2.09 -6.12
C ILE A 193 12.74 -1.43 -7.47
N GLU A 194 13.74 -1.39 -8.35
CA GLU A 194 13.55 -0.93 -9.72
C GLU A 194 12.97 -2.07 -10.55
N VAL A 195 11.90 -1.78 -11.31
CA VAL A 195 11.25 -2.73 -12.22
C VAL A 195 11.30 -2.14 -13.62
N ARG A 196 12.03 -2.81 -14.50
CA ARG A 196 12.23 -2.40 -15.89
C ARG A 196 11.69 -3.45 -16.83
N ASP A 197 10.79 -3.04 -17.73
CA ASP A 197 10.29 -3.86 -18.81
C ASP A 197 10.89 -3.39 -20.13
N GLN A 198 11.52 -4.30 -20.86
CA GLN A 198 12.00 -4.10 -22.22
C GLN A 198 11.13 -4.93 -23.17
N VAL A 199 10.38 -4.26 -24.02
CA VAL A 199 9.57 -4.87 -25.07
C VAL A 199 10.38 -4.89 -26.34
N VAL A 200 10.54 -6.06 -26.95
CA VAL A 200 11.20 -6.25 -28.25
C VAL A 200 10.21 -6.89 -29.19
N ASN A 201 10.01 -6.28 -30.36
CA ASN A 201 9.12 -6.80 -31.40
C ASN A 201 9.94 -7.28 -32.61
N ALA A 202 10.17 -8.57 -32.70
CA ALA A 202 10.82 -9.22 -33.87
C ALA A 202 9.77 -9.69 -34.93
N GLY A 203 8.48 -9.43 -34.69
CA GLY A 203 7.39 -9.79 -35.60
C GLY A 203 7.17 -8.80 -36.73
N PRO A 204 6.31 -9.13 -37.71
CA PRO A 204 6.05 -8.30 -38.87
C PRO A 204 5.05 -7.16 -38.59
N GLY A 205 4.24 -7.27 -37.56
CA GLY A 205 3.19 -6.29 -37.20
C GLY A 205 3.61 -5.35 -36.05
N THR A 206 2.97 -4.21 -35.92
CA THR A 206 3.15 -3.33 -34.77
C THR A 206 2.44 -3.92 -33.55
N TRP A 207 3.17 -4.10 -32.47
CA TRP A 207 2.58 -4.46 -31.19
C TRP A 207 2.22 -3.21 -30.38
N GLN A 208 1.05 -3.25 -29.74
CA GLN A 208 0.56 -2.18 -28.88
C GLN A 208 0.24 -2.71 -27.50
N GLY A 209 0.69 -2.04 -26.46
CA GLY A 209 0.39 -2.46 -25.09
C GLY A 209 0.49 -1.31 -24.11
N THR A 210 -0.16 -1.49 -22.98
CA THR A 210 -0.15 -0.58 -21.83
C THR A 210 0.22 -1.36 -20.58
N VAL A 211 1.25 -0.91 -19.86
CA VAL A 211 1.64 -1.53 -18.60
C VAL A 211 0.68 -1.11 -17.50
N TYR A 212 0.24 -2.05 -16.68
CA TYR A 212 -0.44 -1.76 -15.42
C TYR A 212 0.42 -2.16 -14.23
N ARG A 213 0.27 -1.41 -13.14
CA ARG A 213 0.87 -1.66 -11.84
C ARG A 213 -0.20 -1.50 -10.79
N GLN A 214 -0.30 -2.47 -9.88
CA GLN A 214 -1.40 -2.46 -8.93
C GLN A 214 -0.96 -2.99 -7.57
N LEU A 215 -1.69 -2.57 -6.54
CA LEU A 215 -1.61 -3.10 -5.19
C LEU A 215 -2.98 -3.71 -4.89
N LEU A 216 -2.99 -4.96 -4.49
CA LEU A 216 -4.19 -5.72 -4.18
C LEU A 216 -4.13 -6.20 -2.74
N ARG A 217 -5.14 -5.87 -1.94
CA ARG A 217 -5.13 -6.15 -0.51
C ARG A 217 -6.50 -6.55 0.03
N THR A 218 -6.55 -7.56 0.91
CA THR A 218 -7.68 -7.76 1.82
C THR A 218 -7.67 -6.63 2.86
N PRO A 219 -8.75 -5.84 3.01
CA PRO A 219 -8.84 -4.81 4.03
C PRO A 219 -8.58 -5.38 5.42
N PRO A 220 -7.58 -4.89 6.18
CA PRO A 220 -7.28 -5.43 7.49
C PRO A 220 -8.41 -5.13 8.47
N GLN A 221 -8.76 -6.13 9.28
CA GLN A 221 -9.71 -5.97 10.38
C GLN A 221 -8.98 -5.35 11.57
N VAL A 222 -9.08 -4.02 11.71
CA VAL A 222 -8.46 -3.31 12.83
C VAL A 222 -9.42 -3.31 14.01
N LYS A 223 -8.99 -3.91 15.13
CA LYS A 223 -9.76 -3.84 16.38
C LYS A 223 -9.79 -2.41 16.89
N SER A 224 -10.99 -1.84 17.03
CA SER A 224 -11.17 -0.53 17.62
C SER A 224 -10.78 -0.56 19.12
N GLY A 225 -9.98 0.44 19.56
CA GLY A 225 -9.58 0.56 20.97
C GLY A 225 -8.66 1.76 21.17
N MET A 226 -8.83 2.49 22.28
CA MET A 226 -8.00 3.66 22.62
C MET A 226 -6.52 3.29 22.84
N THR A 227 -6.24 2.05 23.21
CA THR A 227 -4.88 1.52 23.45
C THR A 227 -4.26 0.89 22.21
N ASN A 228 -5.04 0.70 21.13
CA ASN A 228 -4.53 0.16 19.89
C ASN A 228 -4.10 1.28 18.93
N PRO A 229 -2.78 1.52 18.73
CA PRO A 229 -2.31 2.58 17.83
C PRO A 229 -2.77 2.41 16.39
N GLU A 230 -3.01 1.17 15.94
CA GLU A 230 -3.48 0.87 14.59
C GLU A 230 -4.88 1.41 14.32
N SER A 231 -5.73 1.55 15.37
CA SER A 231 -7.08 2.09 15.24
C SER A 231 -7.10 3.57 14.85
N PHE A 232 -6.02 4.30 15.09
CA PHE A 232 -5.85 5.70 14.72
C PHE A 232 -5.11 5.90 13.41
N SER A 233 -4.54 4.84 12.84
CA SER A 233 -3.81 4.89 11.58
C SER A 233 -4.77 4.93 10.40
N PHE A 234 -4.37 5.66 9.36
CA PHE A 234 -5.10 5.61 8.10
C PHE A 234 -5.00 4.21 7.49
N ASN A 235 -6.15 3.63 7.19
CA ASN A 235 -6.29 2.32 6.58
C ASN A 235 -7.03 2.45 5.25
N GLY A 236 -6.30 2.44 4.15
CA GLY A 236 -6.84 2.71 2.82
C GLY A 236 -5.77 2.82 1.75
N ALA A 237 -6.20 3.20 0.56
CA ALA A 237 -5.32 3.52 -0.56
C ALA A 237 -5.03 5.01 -0.60
N THR A 238 -3.85 5.37 -1.08
CA THR A 238 -3.41 6.75 -1.32
C THR A 238 -2.79 6.87 -2.70
N TRP A 239 -2.89 8.05 -3.30
CA TRP A 239 -2.29 8.31 -4.60
C TRP A 239 -2.00 9.79 -4.80
N TRP A 240 -1.22 10.08 -5.84
CA TRP A 240 -0.94 11.42 -6.30
C TRP A 240 -1.55 11.62 -7.69
N ASP A 241 -2.47 12.57 -7.82
CA ASP A 241 -3.11 12.99 -9.07
C ASP A 241 -2.90 14.49 -9.38
N GLY A 242 -1.79 15.06 -8.88
CA GLY A 242 -1.54 16.50 -8.83
C GLY A 242 -1.70 17.05 -7.40
N SER A 243 -2.38 16.28 -6.56
CA SER A 243 -2.51 16.48 -5.11
C SER A 243 -2.51 15.14 -4.39
N TYR A 244 -2.25 15.16 -3.08
CA TYR A 244 -2.29 13.94 -2.28
C TYR A 244 -3.74 13.55 -1.99
N GLN A 245 -4.14 12.38 -2.47
CA GLN A 245 -5.46 11.80 -2.30
C GLN A 245 -5.40 10.57 -1.40
N ARG A 246 -6.51 10.27 -0.75
CA ARG A 246 -6.66 9.06 0.07
C ARG A 246 -8.10 8.59 0.14
N ARG A 247 -8.31 7.27 0.22
CA ARG A 247 -9.61 6.65 0.40
C ARG A 247 -9.50 5.43 1.33
N LYS A 248 -10.38 5.35 2.33
CA LYS A 248 -10.39 4.26 3.31
C LYS A 248 -10.89 2.95 2.69
N PHE A 249 -10.45 1.81 3.22
CA PHE A 249 -10.97 0.48 2.92
C PHE A 249 -12.24 0.19 3.72
N ASN A 250 -13.28 0.93 3.50
CA ASN A 250 -14.59 0.72 4.10
C ASN A 250 -15.64 0.64 2.98
N GLU A 251 -16.90 0.65 3.35
CA GLU A 251 -18.03 0.66 2.41
C GLU A 251 -17.92 1.82 1.40
N ASP A 252 -17.28 2.93 1.79
CA ASP A 252 -17.10 4.10 0.93
C ASP A 252 -15.99 3.96 -0.12
N TYR A 253 -15.27 2.83 -0.20
CA TYR A 253 -14.12 2.71 -1.11
C TYR A 253 -14.46 2.97 -2.58
N LEU A 254 -15.67 2.61 -3.01
CA LEU A 254 -16.20 2.91 -4.34
C LEU A 254 -17.43 3.85 -4.33
N GLU A 255 -18.03 4.16 -3.17
CA GLU A 255 -19.26 4.98 -3.08
C GLU A 255 -19.07 6.40 -3.59
N ASP A 256 -17.92 7.04 -3.33
CA ASP A 256 -17.56 8.34 -3.90
C ASP A 256 -17.31 8.33 -5.41
N GLY A 257 -17.70 7.25 -6.08
CA GLY A 257 -17.50 7.05 -7.51
C GLY A 257 -16.15 6.41 -7.86
N ARG A 258 -16.06 5.90 -9.07
CA ARG A 258 -14.83 5.34 -9.62
C ARG A 258 -13.82 6.47 -9.85
N VAL A 259 -12.63 6.32 -9.30
CA VAL A 259 -11.52 7.20 -9.61
C VAL A 259 -11.03 6.85 -11.01
N ASN A 260 -10.83 7.87 -11.84
CA ASN A 260 -10.21 7.78 -13.16
C ASN A 260 -9.38 9.06 -13.35
N ALA A 261 -8.34 9.19 -12.52
CA ALA A 261 -7.48 10.36 -12.50
C ALA A 261 -6.30 10.16 -13.44
N GLN A 262 -6.10 11.09 -14.36
CA GLN A 262 -4.95 11.10 -15.26
C GLN A 262 -3.95 12.16 -14.83
N VAL A 263 -2.69 11.76 -14.63
CA VAL A 263 -1.64 12.65 -14.11
C VAL A 263 -0.27 12.25 -14.64
N LYS A 264 0.59 13.25 -14.86
CA LYS A 264 2.01 13.03 -15.16
C LYS A 264 2.78 12.83 -13.84
N GLY A 265 3.58 11.77 -13.77
CA GLY A 265 4.38 11.46 -12.59
C GLY A 265 3.56 11.05 -11.34
N GLY A 266 2.35 10.52 -11.55
CA GLY A 266 1.50 10.02 -10.47
C GLY A 266 2.04 8.73 -9.86
N TRP A 267 1.69 8.49 -8.60
CA TRP A 267 2.02 7.25 -7.89
C TRP A 267 0.81 6.75 -7.09
N ILE A 268 0.84 5.47 -6.76
CA ILE A 268 -0.16 4.80 -5.92
C ILE A 268 0.50 4.12 -4.75
N ALA A 269 -0.16 4.11 -3.58
CA ALA A 269 0.37 3.47 -2.38
C ALA A 269 -0.73 2.94 -1.45
N ILE A 270 -0.36 1.98 -0.60
CA ILE A 270 -1.15 1.54 0.54
C ILE A 270 -0.29 1.72 1.80
N PRO A 271 -0.56 2.77 2.59
CA PRO A 271 0.10 2.99 3.86
C PRO A 271 -0.47 2.08 4.95
N GLN A 272 0.40 1.69 5.87
CA GLN A 272 0.08 1.04 7.15
C GLN A 272 0.62 1.92 8.28
N HIS A 273 0.49 1.49 9.53
CA HIS A 273 0.96 2.30 10.67
C HIS A 273 2.43 2.70 10.54
N HIS A 274 3.35 1.74 10.41
CA HIS A 274 4.80 1.97 10.35
C HIS A 274 5.42 1.74 8.98
N PHE A 275 4.69 1.13 8.06
CA PHE A 275 5.19 0.69 6.76
C PHE A 275 4.29 1.19 5.63
N PHE A 276 4.79 1.13 4.41
CA PHE A 276 3.96 1.33 3.22
C PHE A 276 4.58 0.60 2.02
N SER A 277 3.74 0.35 1.03
CA SER A 277 4.21 0.02 -0.30
C SER A 277 3.66 1.01 -1.32
N ALA A 278 4.43 1.27 -2.37
CA ALA A 278 4.05 2.22 -3.40
C ALA A 278 4.61 1.81 -4.76
N TRP A 279 3.78 1.91 -5.80
CA TRP A 279 4.24 1.93 -7.17
C TRP A 279 4.46 3.37 -7.61
N ILE A 280 5.66 3.66 -8.09
CA ILE A 280 6.11 4.98 -8.50
C ILE A 280 6.59 4.86 -9.97
N PRO A 281 5.71 5.12 -10.94
CA PRO A 281 6.07 5.19 -12.35
C PRO A 281 7.13 6.27 -12.62
N SER A 282 7.65 6.30 -13.85
CA SER A 282 8.55 7.39 -14.26
C SER A 282 7.85 8.75 -14.13
N ALA A 283 8.59 9.77 -13.72
CA ALA A 283 8.07 11.14 -13.57
C ALA A 283 7.53 11.71 -14.90
N ASP A 284 7.99 11.19 -16.03
CA ASP A 284 7.55 11.61 -17.36
C ASP A 284 6.33 10.85 -17.87
N ASP A 285 5.99 9.72 -17.26
CA ASP A 285 4.86 8.90 -17.66
C ASP A 285 3.54 9.57 -17.28
N THR A 286 2.60 9.62 -18.23
CA THR A 286 1.20 9.93 -17.92
C THR A 286 0.52 8.66 -17.45
N THR A 287 0.05 8.68 -16.21
CA THR A 287 -0.54 7.53 -15.54
C THR A 287 -2.02 7.77 -15.28
N THR A 288 -2.85 6.76 -15.56
CA THR A 288 -4.27 6.77 -15.19
C THR A 288 -4.47 5.91 -13.94
N ILE A 289 -4.98 6.53 -12.89
CA ILE A 289 -5.18 5.89 -11.57
C ILE A 289 -6.64 5.51 -11.42
N SER A 290 -6.88 4.27 -10.98
CA SER A 290 -8.22 3.72 -10.74
C SER A 290 -8.28 2.87 -9.48
N LEU A 291 -9.47 2.83 -8.87
CA LEU A 291 -9.80 1.96 -7.74
C LEU A 291 -10.79 0.89 -8.17
N ASP A 292 -10.70 -0.30 -7.57
CA ASP A 292 -11.62 -1.39 -7.80
C ASP A 292 -11.74 -2.29 -6.56
N THR A 293 -12.79 -3.12 -6.52
CA THR A 293 -13.03 -4.10 -5.45
C THR A 293 -13.29 -5.47 -6.06
N PRO A 294 -12.23 -6.18 -6.48
CA PRO A 294 -12.39 -7.53 -7.02
C PRO A 294 -12.90 -8.52 -5.96
N ASP A 295 -13.22 -9.74 -6.41
CA ASP A 295 -13.68 -10.85 -5.56
C ASP A 295 -14.95 -10.49 -4.75
N ASN A 296 -15.93 -9.87 -5.42
CA ASN A 296 -17.18 -9.42 -4.80
C ASN A 296 -17.00 -8.49 -3.59
N GLY A 297 -16.00 -7.63 -3.64
CA GLY A 297 -15.71 -6.68 -2.58
C GLY A 297 -14.80 -7.21 -1.46
N ALA A 298 -14.36 -8.47 -1.54
CA ALA A 298 -13.48 -9.04 -0.51
C ALA A 298 -12.07 -8.41 -0.48
N ARG A 299 -11.65 -7.81 -1.60
CA ARG A 299 -10.35 -7.16 -1.72
C ARG A 299 -10.49 -5.73 -2.25
N ALA A 300 -9.56 -4.89 -1.87
CA ALA A 300 -9.41 -3.53 -2.38
C ALA A 300 -8.20 -3.48 -3.32
N LEU A 301 -8.38 -2.87 -4.47
CA LEU A 301 -7.39 -2.71 -5.52
C LEU A 301 -7.20 -1.24 -5.85
N ILE A 302 -5.94 -0.81 -5.93
CA ILE A 302 -5.55 0.45 -6.55
C ILE A 302 -4.60 0.16 -7.70
N ARG A 303 -4.88 0.75 -8.87
CA ARG A 303 -4.15 0.49 -10.12
C ARG A 303 -3.67 1.79 -10.75
N ALA A 304 -2.46 1.75 -11.29
CA ALA A 304 -1.85 2.77 -12.13
C ALA A 304 -1.62 2.16 -13.52
N MET A 305 -2.29 2.71 -14.53
CA MET A 305 -2.10 2.38 -15.94
C MET A 305 -1.11 3.36 -16.53
N GLY A 306 0.00 2.86 -17.07
CA GLY A 306 1.02 3.67 -17.72
C GLY A 306 0.58 4.16 -19.10
N PRO A 307 1.47 4.90 -19.81
CA PRO A 307 1.20 5.30 -21.19
C PRO A 307 1.14 4.07 -22.12
N GLY A 308 0.38 4.20 -23.20
CA GLY A 308 0.38 3.23 -24.28
C GLY A 308 1.71 3.22 -25.01
N VAL A 309 2.23 2.04 -25.29
CA VAL A 309 3.49 1.82 -25.99
C VAL A 309 3.19 1.16 -27.36
N ASN A 310 3.74 1.72 -28.44
CA ASN A 310 3.66 1.19 -29.79
C ASN A 310 5.06 0.74 -30.22
N VAL A 311 5.24 -0.53 -30.52
CA VAL A 311 6.53 -1.10 -30.91
C VAL A 311 6.40 -1.70 -32.30
N GLY A 312 6.98 -1.00 -33.29
CA GLY A 312 7.01 -1.44 -34.68
C GLY A 312 7.89 -2.67 -34.89
N PRO A 313 7.82 -3.29 -36.09
CA PRO A 313 8.69 -4.40 -36.46
C PRO A 313 10.18 -4.05 -36.30
N GLY A 314 10.93 -4.93 -35.63
CA GLY A 314 12.37 -4.73 -35.35
C GLY A 314 12.69 -3.64 -34.32
N GLN A 315 11.67 -3.03 -33.72
CA GLN A 315 11.85 -1.97 -32.71
C GLN A 315 11.78 -2.52 -31.27
N GLN A 316 12.22 -1.68 -30.35
CA GLN A 316 12.10 -1.94 -28.91
C GLN A 316 11.64 -0.69 -28.16
N ALA A 317 11.01 -0.93 -27.01
CA ALA A 317 10.62 0.11 -26.07
C ALA A 317 10.92 -0.33 -24.63
N THR A 318 11.12 0.63 -23.74
CA THR A 318 11.41 0.35 -22.34
C THR A 318 10.49 1.19 -21.45
N THR A 319 9.94 0.56 -20.43
CA THR A 319 9.27 1.26 -19.32
C THR A 319 9.95 0.93 -18.00
N THR A 320 10.01 1.90 -17.10
CA THR A 320 10.62 1.72 -15.78
C THR A 320 9.67 2.23 -14.71
N ALA A 321 9.63 1.54 -13.59
CA ALA A 321 8.98 2.02 -12.38
C ALA A 321 9.77 1.58 -11.16
N ARG A 322 9.48 2.20 -10.02
CA ARG A 322 10.02 1.83 -8.73
C ARG A 322 8.90 1.30 -7.85
N LEU A 323 9.17 0.20 -7.15
CA LEU A 323 8.29 -0.34 -6.12
C LEU A 323 8.96 -0.12 -4.77
N TRP A 324 8.35 0.67 -3.91
CA TRP A 324 8.77 0.80 -2.52
C TRP A 324 8.08 -0.26 -1.67
N VAL A 325 8.85 -0.95 -0.82
CA VAL A 325 8.36 -1.96 0.12
C VAL A 325 9.12 -1.78 1.43
N GLY A 326 8.65 -0.92 2.31
CA GLY A 326 9.49 -0.59 3.45
C GLY A 326 8.86 0.29 4.54
N PRO A 327 9.71 0.68 5.51
CA PRO A 327 9.30 1.50 6.64
C PRO A 327 9.04 2.95 6.24
N LYS A 328 8.23 3.64 7.04
CA LYS A 328 7.97 5.09 6.94
C LYS A 328 9.10 5.90 7.60
N LEU A 329 10.33 5.71 7.15
CA LEU A 329 11.48 6.50 7.61
C LEU A 329 11.57 7.78 6.78
N VAL A 330 11.47 8.93 7.44
CA VAL A 330 11.41 10.25 6.80
C VAL A 330 12.58 10.47 5.82
N ASP A 331 13.81 10.21 6.24
CA ASP A 331 15.00 10.39 5.40
C ASP A 331 14.98 9.49 4.16
N LYS A 332 14.50 8.24 4.31
CA LYS A 332 14.38 7.29 3.19
C LYS A 332 13.27 7.70 2.23
N ILE A 333 12.15 8.23 2.76
CA ILE A 333 11.03 8.71 1.95
C ILE A 333 11.43 9.94 1.14
N HIS A 334 12.15 10.88 1.74
CA HIS A 334 12.68 12.04 1.00
C HIS A 334 13.61 11.63 -0.15
N ALA A 335 14.39 10.55 0.03
CA ALA A 335 15.25 10.01 -1.02
C ALA A 335 14.49 9.40 -2.21
N ILE A 336 13.21 9.05 -2.06
CA ILE A 336 12.36 8.53 -3.15
C ILE A 336 12.17 9.59 -4.24
N ASN A 337 12.16 10.88 -3.87
CA ASN A 337 12.01 12.01 -4.78
C ASN A 337 10.80 11.86 -5.73
N ALA A 338 9.62 11.62 -5.14
CA ALA A 338 8.34 11.64 -5.85
C ALA A 338 7.44 12.75 -5.26
N PRO A 339 6.64 13.45 -6.07
CA PRO A 339 5.85 14.58 -5.61
C PRO A 339 4.87 14.17 -4.51
N GLY A 340 4.91 14.83 -3.36
CA GLY A 340 3.98 14.62 -2.24
C GLY A 340 4.06 13.26 -1.55
N ILE A 341 5.06 12.43 -1.83
CA ILE A 341 5.23 11.10 -1.22
C ILE A 341 5.51 11.18 0.30
N ASP A 342 6.06 12.28 0.76
CA ASP A 342 6.28 12.60 2.17
C ASP A 342 4.98 12.58 3.00
N ARG A 343 3.84 12.86 2.37
CA ARG A 343 2.52 12.82 3.02
C ARG A 343 2.04 11.40 3.38
N VAL A 344 2.71 10.36 2.89
CA VAL A 344 2.48 8.98 3.35
C VAL A 344 2.83 8.83 4.83
N VAL A 345 3.73 9.69 5.36
CA VAL A 345 3.95 9.86 6.81
C VAL A 345 2.79 10.72 7.35
N ASP A 346 1.73 10.05 7.77
CA ASP A 346 0.52 10.70 8.27
C ASP A 346 0.72 11.15 9.73
N TYR A 347 1.11 12.40 9.94
CA TYR A 347 1.20 13.00 11.27
C TYR A 347 -0.17 13.32 11.88
N SER A 348 -1.16 13.67 11.05
CA SER A 348 -2.55 13.93 11.44
C SER A 348 -3.43 14.16 10.21
N GLN A 349 -4.70 13.81 10.31
CA GLN A 349 -5.71 14.16 9.30
C GLN A 349 -6.01 15.67 9.24
N PHE A 350 -5.64 16.44 10.28
CA PHE A 350 -5.80 17.89 10.33
C PHE A 350 -4.50 18.59 9.96
N ALA A 351 -4.52 19.45 8.93
CA ALA A 351 -3.32 20.09 8.38
C ALA A 351 -2.53 20.90 9.44
N ILE A 352 -3.21 21.59 10.35
CA ILE A 352 -2.58 22.38 11.41
C ILE A 352 -1.84 21.46 12.39
N LEU A 353 -2.45 20.34 12.79
CA LEU A 353 -1.83 19.37 13.69
C LEU A 353 -0.69 18.62 12.99
N ALA A 354 -0.82 18.34 11.70
CA ALA A 354 0.26 17.75 10.91
C ALA A 354 1.48 18.69 10.84
N LEU A 355 1.28 19.97 10.58
CA LEU A 355 2.34 20.99 10.57
C LEU A 355 3.02 21.10 11.94
N LEU A 356 2.22 21.13 13.02
CA LEU A 356 2.74 21.16 14.39
C LEU A 356 3.55 19.89 14.69
N GLY A 357 3.04 18.71 14.31
CA GLY A 357 3.72 17.41 14.45
C GLY A 357 5.05 17.38 13.73
N GLN A 358 5.11 17.86 12.49
CA GLN A 358 6.34 17.99 11.71
C GLN A 358 7.36 18.90 12.39
N GLY A 359 6.91 20.06 12.89
CA GLY A 359 7.77 20.99 13.62
C GLY A 359 8.35 20.39 14.90
N LEU A 360 7.51 19.71 15.70
CA LEU A 360 7.95 19.02 16.91
C LEU A 360 8.92 17.88 16.60
N PHE A 361 8.66 17.12 15.54
CA PHE A 361 9.55 16.05 15.10
C PHE A 361 10.90 16.60 14.62
N TRP A 362 10.89 17.72 13.89
CA TRP A 362 12.13 18.39 13.47
C TRP A 362 12.98 18.81 14.69
N VAL A 363 12.38 19.44 15.71
CA VAL A 363 13.07 19.80 16.95
C VAL A 363 13.59 18.56 17.68
N LEU A 364 12.77 17.50 17.74
CA LEU A 364 13.17 16.24 18.37
C LEU A 364 14.37 15.61 17.67
N ASN A 365 14.37 15.57 16.33
CA ASN A 365 15.47 15.04 15.54
C ASN A 365 16.75 15.86 15.69
N PHE A 366 16.63 17.18 15.74
CA PHE A 366 17.74 18.08 16.04
C PHE A 366 18.35 17.78 17.41
N LEU A 367 17.52 17.67 18.46
CA LEU A 367 17.99 17.31 19.82
C LEU A 367 18.64 15.92 19.84
N HIS A 368 18.08 14.95 19.11
CA HIS A 368 18.65 13.61 19.02
C HIS A 368 20.03 13.63 18.37
N GLY A 369 20.22 14.41 17.32
CA GLY A 369 21.53 14.58 16.67
C GLY A 369 22.61 15.10 17.62
N PHE A 370 22.23 15.87 18.65
CA PHE A 370 23.14 16.41 19.65
C PHE A 370 23.34 15.46 20.84
N ILE A 371 22.25 14.85 21.33
CA ILE A 371 22.22 14.05 22.57
C ILE A 371 22.56 12.57 22.29
N GLY A 372 22.24 12.06 21.07
CA GLY A 372 22.45 10.67 20.67
C GLY A 372 21.53 9.65 21.36
N ASN A 373 20.58 10.11 22.20
CA ASN A 373 19.65 9.24 22.92
C ASN A 373 18.22 9.79 22.83
N TRP A 374 17.30 8.99 22.27
CA TRP A 374 15.90 9.38 22.07
C TRP A 374 15.16 9.75 23.37
N GLY A 375 15.41 9.03 24.48
CA GLY A 375 14.76 9.30 25.77
C GLY A 375 15.09 10.69 26.29
N TRP A 376 16.36 11.06 26.32
CA TRP A 376 16.80 12.39 26.72
C TRP A 376 16.35 13.48 25.75
N SER A 377 16.30 13.19 24.47
CA SER A 377 15.80 14.12 23.45
C SER A 377 14.32 14.43 23.64
N ILE A 378 13.50 13.43 24.01
CA ILE A 378 12.09 13.63 24.34
C ILE A 378 11.95 14.51 25.59
N ILE A 379 12.72 14.25 26.64
CA ILE A 379 12.73 15.10 27.85
C ILE A 379 13.11 16.54 27.50
N GLY A 380 14.16 16.73 26.70
CA GLY A 380 14.57 18.04 26.20
C GLY A 380 13.48 18.75 25.40
N LEU A 381 12.80 18.04 24.50
CA LEU A 381 11.68 18.59 23.75
C LEU A 381 10.56 19.06 24.67
N VAL A 382 10.16 18.25 25.67
CA VAL A 382 9.12 18.63 26.64
C VAL A 382 9.49 19.88 27.41
N ILE A 383 10.76 20.01 27.82
CA ILE A 383 11.28 21.22 28.52
C ILE A 383 11.15 22.43 27.58
N LEU A 384 11.62 22.32 26.34
CA LEU A 384 11.55 23.41 25.36
C LEU A 384 10.10 23.87 25.10
N VAL A 385 9.20 22.93 24.89
CA VAL A 385 7.76 23.23 24.67
C VAL A 385 7.16 23.92 25.90
N LYS A 386 7.47 23.44 27.12
CA LYS A 386 6.99 24.07 28.35
C LYS A 386 7.53 25.47 28.52
N LEU A 387 8.82 25.71 28.23
CA LEU A 387 9.42 27.04 28.26
C LEU A 387 8.79 27.98 27.24
N ALA A 388 8.56 27.53 26.01
CA ALA A 388 7.92 28.32 24.96
C ALA A 388 6.48 28.70 25.33
N LEU A 389 5.73 27.79 25.98
CA LEU A 389 4.35 28.02 26.40
C LEU A 389 4.22 28.67 27.77
N TYR A 390 5.33 28.87 28.49
CA TYR A 390 5.31 29.44 29.85
C TYR A 390 4.64 30.82 29.94
N PRO A 391 4.91 31.81 29.06
CA PRO A 391 4.25 33.11 29.13
C PRO A 391 2.73 33.02 28.93
N LEU A 392 2.28 32.11 28.09
CA LEU A 392 0.86 31.85 27.84
C LEU A 392 0.19 31.25 29.08
N SER A 393 0.83 30.25 29.68
CA SER A 393 0.37 29.61 30.91
C SER A 393 0.31 30.61 32.08
N ALA A 394 1.36 31.47 32.23
CA ALA A 394 1.39 32.51 33.25
C ALA A 394 0.29 33.55 33.07
N ALA A 395 -0.03 33.95 31.83
CA ALA A 395 -1.14 34.85 31.53
C ALA A 395 -2.48 34.23 31.88
N GLN A 396 -2.68 32.93 31.57
CA GLN A 396 -3.87 32.18 31.92
C GLN A 396 -4.07 32.13 33.46
N TYR A 397 -3.02 31.79 34.23
CA TYR A 397 -3.11 31.77 35.70
C TYR A 397 -3.46 33.14 36.28
N LYS A 398 -2.90 34.24 35.76
CA LYS A 398 -3.24 35.60 36.18
C LYS A 398 -4.71 35.98 35.87
N SER A 399 -5.27 35.48 34.76
CA SER A 399 -6.65 35.71 34.40
C SER A 399 -7.65 34.94 35.30
N PHE A 400 -7.27 33.77 35.80
CA PHE A 400 -8.09 32.99 36.74
C PHE A 400 -7.96 33.46 38.21
N ALA A 401 -6.95 34.28 38.53
CA ALA A 401 -6.72 34.79 39.88
C ALA A 401 -7.40 36.13 40.13
N LYS A 402 -8.01 36.75 39.11
CA LYS A 402 -8.89 37.91 39.21
C LYS A 402 -10.37 37.49 39.29
#